data_132190c8b34bef17293c2bcb6091156c
#
_entry.id   132190c8b34bef17293c2bcb6091156c
#
_cell.length_a   1.000
_cell.length_b   1.000
_cell.length_c   1.000
_cell.angle_alpha   90.00
_cell.angle_beta   90.00
_cell.angle_gamma   90.00
#
_symmetry.space_group_name_H-M   'P 1'
#
loop_
_entity.id
_entity.type
_entity.pdbx_description
1 polymer ?
#
loop_
_entity_poly.entity_id
_entity_poly.type
_entity_poly.pdbx_seq_one_letter_code
_entity_poly.pdbx_strand_id
1 'polypeptide(L)'
;MKLLVMLWVLAVLPCAADEAAIRAAVSKSLPLIERSSKIAIEERSNCFTCHHTGLPVMTFVTARERGFQIDAVNLQTQLDFTVQFLAKGRENYLQGKGQGGHAFTAGSALWTLKLGGRTADATTEAVTAYLIGHQKELHHWKPPSIRPPSEESPFSATFFALESLRSIPAATQRLADARRWLEQTPAQTTEDRVFRLWALHAAQSDSTTAARDLLQTQRDDGGWAQLENMASDAYATGTALVALFRTGSVKADDAAFQRGLSWLMQNQHADGSWHVVSRAKPFQKYFESGYPHGKDQFISITAACWATTALLLALPVVP
;
A
#
# COMPACT_ATOMS: atom_id res chain seq x y z
N MET A 1 5.13 35.08 -51.34
CA MET A 1 5.60 35.41 -49.98
C MET A 1 4.69 34.62 -49.04
N LYS A 2 5.17 33.42 -48.59
CA LYS A 2 4.42 32.53 -47.69
C LYS A 2 4.79 32.90 -46.27
N LEU A 3 3.80 33.36 -45.49
CA LEU A 3 3.97 33.68 -44.07
C LEU A 3 3.99 32.33 -43.29
N LEU A 4 5.12 32.00 -42.70
CA LEU A 4 5.25 30.89 -41.77
C LEU A 4 4.75 31.39 -40.40
N VAL A 5 3.56 30.92 -39.97
CA VAL A 5 3.06 31.12 -38.60
C VAL A 5 3.73 30.07 -37.71
N MET A 6 4.69 30.53 -36.92
CA MET A 6 5.37 29.70 -35.92
C MET A 6 4.48 29.63 -34.66
N LEU A 7 3.74 28.54 -34.49
CA LEU A 7 3.01 28.28 -33.24
C LEU A 7 4.01 27.96 -32.12
N TRP A 8 4.19 28.90 -31.20
CA TRP A 8 4.86 28.64 -29.95
C TRP A 8 3.93 27.81 -29.04
N VAL A 9 4.19 26.51 -28.92
CA VAL A 9 3.60 25.70 -27.85
C VAL A 9 4.34 26.09 -26.57
N LEU A 10 3.70 26.91 -25.75
CA LEU A 10 4.15 27.17 -24.39
C LEU A 10 4.00 25.84 -23.63
N ALA A 11 5.11 25.13 -23.42
CA ALA A 11 5.18 24.04 -22.46
C ALA A 11 4.88 24.61 -21.07
N VAL A 12 3.65 24.41 -20.59
CA VAL A 12 3.30 24.69 -19.20
C VAL A 12 4.10 23.67 -18.37
N LEU A 13 5.21 24.12 -17.78
CA LEU A 13 5.92 23.34 -16.78
C LEU A 13 4.92 23.02 -15.65
N PRO A 14 4.77 21.78 -15.22
CA PRO A 14 3.91 21.46 -14.09
C PRO A 14 4.43 22.24 -12.88
N CYS A 15 3.63 23.16 -12.38
CA CYS A 15 3.89 23.83 -11.12
C CYS A 15 3.95 22.74 -10.04
N ALA A 16 4.99 22.77 -9.19
CA ALA A 16 5.06 21.88 -8.04
C ALA A 16 3.75 21.98 -7.24
N ALA A 17 3.22 20.83 -6.80
CA ALA A 17 2.01 20.83 -6.01
C ALA A 17 2.21 21.68 -4.75
N ASP A 18 1.32 22.65 -4.55
CA ASP A 18 1.38 23.57 -3.43
C ASP A 18 1.20 22.83 -2.11
N GLU A 19 2.09 23.08 -1.14
CA GLU A 19 2.02 22.46 0.19
C GLU A 19 0.66 22.69 0.86
N ALA A 20 0.09 23.88 0.75
CA ALA A 20 -1.23 24.18 1.33
C ALA A 20 -2.34 23.35 0.68
N ALA A 21 -2.30 23.15 -0.63
CA ALA A 21 -3.25 22.31 -1.35
C ALA A 21 -3.11 20.82 -0.94
N ILE A 22 -1.89 20.32 -0.79
CA ILE A 22 -1.63 18.97 -0.30
C ILE A 22 -2.19 18.80 1.12
N ARG A 23 -1.89 19.75 2.03
CA ARG A 23 -2.40 19.70 3.41
C ARG A 23 -3.93 19.73 3.45
N ALA A 24 -4.58 20.53 2.61
CA ALA A 24 -6.03 20.59 2.51
C ALA A 24 -6.63 19.26 2.02
N ALA A 25 -6.02 18.61 1.02
CA ALA A 25 -6.46 17.31 0.52
C ALA A 25 -6.32 16.22 1.61
N VAL A 26 -5.19 16.17 2.30
CA VAL A 26 -4.96 15.23 3.43
C VAL A 26 -5.96 15.46 4.55
N SER A 27 -6.20 16.71 4.94
CA SER A 27 -7.14 17.07 6.02
C SER A 27 -8.59 16.64 5.74
N LYS A 28 -8.98 16.52 4.47
CA LYS A 28 -10.30 16.01 4.07
C LYS A 28 -10.38 14.48 4.16
N SER A 29 -9.30 13.77 3.78
CA SER A 29 -9.33 12.30 3.71
C SER A 29 -9.10 11.62 5.05
N LEU A 30 -8.24 12.16 5.94
CA LEU A 30 -7.90 11.54 7.22
C LEU A 30 -9.13 11.18 8.08
N PRO A 31 -10.12 12.09 8.30
CA PRO A 31 -11.29 11.77 9.11
C PRO A 31 -12.14 10.62 8.56
N LEU A 32 -12.18 10.44 7.23
CA LEU A 32 -12.88 9.33 6.60
C LEU A 32 -12.18 8.00 6.88
N ILE A 33 -10.84 7.99 6.79
CA ILE A 33 -10.02 6.80 7.07
C ILE A 33 -10.13 6.44 8.56
N GLU A 34 -10.05 7.42 9.47
CA GLU A 34 -10.20 7.23 10.91
C GLU A 34 -11.56 6.63 11.27
N ARG A 35 -12.64 7.23 10.79
CA ARG A 35 -14.00 6.73 11.02
C ARG A 35 -14.18 5.30 10.52
N SER A 36 -13.77 5.05 9.29
CA SER A 36 -13.99 3.73 8.67
C SER A 36 -13.15 2.63 9.29
N SER A 37 -11.90 2.90 9.67
CA SER A 37 -11.05 1.93 10.35
C SER A 37 -11.61 1.54 11.72
N LYS A 38 -12.21 2.49 12.45
CA LYS A 38 -12.86 2.26 13.74
C LYS A 38 -14.11 1.38 13.60
N ILE A 39 -15.04 1.76 12.71
CA ILE A 39 -16.26 0.98 12.45
C ILE A 39 -15.92 -0.43 11.98
N ALA A 40 -14.89 -0.61 11.15
CA ALA A 40 -14.52 -1.93 10.65
C ALA A 40 -14.08 -2.90 11.76
N ILE A 41 -13.45 -2.44 12.84
CA ILE A 41 -13.13 -3.27 14.00
C ILE A 41 -14.40 -3.62 14.79
N GLU A 42 -15.31 -2.67 14.97
CA GLU A 42 -16.58 -2.87 15.66
C GLU A 42 -17.44 -3.91 14.95
N GLU A 43 -17.58 -3.80 13.62
CA GLU A 43 -18.39 -4.69 12.79
C GLU A 43 -17.72 -6.07 12.54
N ARG A 44 -16.38 -6.13 12.60
CA ARG A 44 -15.60 -7.32 12.25
C ARG A 44 -14.48 -7.62 13.24
N SER A 45 -14.84 -7.74 14.50
CA SER A 45 -13.92 -7.95 15.63
C SER A 45 -13.04 -9.22 15.57
N ASN A 46 -13.24 -10.11 14.59
CA ASN A 46 -12.49 -11.35 14.44
C ASN A 46 -11.63 -11.44 13.17
N CYS A 47 -11.54 -10.35 12.38
CA CYS A 47 -10.87 -10.42 11.09
C CYS A 47 -9.95 -9.21 10.89
N PHE A 48 -8.66 -9.40 11.05
CA PHE A 48 -7.68 -8.42 10.59
C PHE A 48 -7.78 -8.27 9.07
N THR A 49 -7.77 -7.02 8.61
CA THR A 49 -7.75 -6.72 7.19
C THR A 49 -6.66 -5.70 6.89
N CYS A 50 -5.88 -5.93 5.84
CA CYS A 50 -4.88 -4.97 5.40
C CYS A 50 -5.54 -3.60 5.11
N HIS A 51 -6.68 -3.61 4.43
CA HIS A 51 -7.36 -2.40 3.95
C HIS A 51 -8.01 -1.52 5.02
N HIS A 52 -8.51 -2.06 6.15
CA HIS A 52 -9.13 -1.26 7.22
C HIS A 52 -8.31 -1.22 8.52
N THR A 53 -7.20 -1.95 8.59
CA THR A 53 -6.33 -1.97 9.77
C THR A 53 -4.89 -1.59 9.39
N GLY A 54 -4.24 -2.35 8.52
CA GLY A 54 -2.82 -2.16 8.20
C GLY A 54 -2.53 -0.86 7.45
N LEU A 55 -3.27 -0.57 6.39
CA LEU A 55 -3.07 0.65 5.61
C LEU A 55 -3.48 1.93 6.36
N PRO A 56 -4.58 1.97 7.13
CA PRO A 56 -4.84 3.08 8.03
C PRO A 56 -3.68 3.35 9.00
N VAL A 57 -3.10 2.32 9.62
CA VAL A 57 -1.92 2.50 10.51
C VAL A 57 -0.75 3.14 9.76
N MET A 58 -0.44 2.69 8.54
CA MET A 58 0.58 3.33 7.70
C MET A 58 0.28 4.82 7.48
N THR A 59 -0.96 5.13 7.12
CA THR A 59 -1.39 6.51 6.85
C THR A 59 -1.30 7.37 8.12
N PHE A 60 -1.76 6.89 9.26
CA PHE A 60 -1.75 7.64 10.53
C PHE A 60 -0.33 7.90 11.02
N VAL A 61 0.54 6.90 10.99
CA VAL A 61 1.95 7.06 11.37
C VAL A 61 2.62 8.09 10.47
N THR A 62 2.42 7.99 9.15
CA THR A 62 2.98 8.95 8.20
C THR A 62 2.38 10.36 8.39
N ALA A 63 1.08 10.48 8.66
CA ALA A 63 0.43 11.77 8.92
C ALA A 63 0.99 12.45 10.17
N ARG A 64 1.19 11.69 11.25
CA ARG A 64 1.80 12.21 12.48
C ARG A 64 3.22 12.73 12.25
N GLU A 65 4.03 12.00 11.47
CA GLU A 65 5.40 12.44 11.08
C GLU A 65 5.41 13.73 10.25
N ARG A 66 4.27 14.12 9.66
CA ARG A 66 4.09 15.32 8.84
C ARG A 66 3.31 16.43 9.57
N GLY A 67 3.14 16.26 10.89
CA GLY A 67 2.52 17.27 11.76
C GLY A 67 0.99 17.33 11.73
N PHE A 68 0.33 16.30 11.20
CA PHE A 68 -1.12 16.21 11.29
C PHE A 68 -1.54 15.64 12.64
N GLN A 69 -2.63 16.18 13.18
CA GLN A 69 -3.31 15.58 14.32
C GLN A 69 -4.05 14.33 13.84
N ILE A 70 -3.88 13.24 14.55
CA ILE A 70 -4.57 11.96 14.31
C ILE A 70 -5.29 11.51 15.58
N ASP A 71 -6.31 10.67 15.42
CA ASP A 71 -6.91 9.96 16.57
C ASP A 71 -5.93 8.90 17.10
N ALA A 72 -5.15 9.30 18.12
CA ALA A 72 -4.15 8.43 18.73
C ALA A 72 -4.78 7.21 19.42
N VAL A 73 -6.02 7.33 19.93
CA VAL A 73 -6.75 6.22 20.54
C VAL A 73 -7.14 5.20 19.46
N ASN A 74 -7.60 5.67 18.30
CA ASN A 74 -7.90 4.79 17.18
C ASN A 74 -6.63 4.07 16.68
N LEU A 75 -5.51 4.79 16.49
CA LEU A 75 -4.24 4.18 16.10
C LEU A 75 -3.85 3.06 17.08
N GLN A 76 -3.92 3.32 18.39
CA GLN A 76 -3.61 2.32 19.40
C GLN A 76 -4.58 1.14 19.33
N THR A 77 -5.87 1.38 19.12
CA THR A 77 -6.89 0.33 18.95
C THR A 77 -6.59 -0.57 17.76
N GLN A 78 -6.17 -0.01 16.61
CA GLN A 78 -5.77 -0.80 15.44
C GLN A 78 -4.57 -1.72 15.74
N LEU A 79 -3.59 -1.21 16.48
CA LEU A 79 -2.41 -1.99 16.87
C LEU A 79 -2.78 -3.11 17.86
N ASP A 80 -3.56 -2.81 18.89
CA ASP A 80 -3.99 -3.79 19.89
C ASP A 80 -4.90 -4.86 19.28
N PHE A 81 -5.76 -4.48 18.35
CA PHE A 81 -6.57 -5.41 17.57
C PHE A 81 -5.69 -6.37 16.74
N THR A 82 -4.63 -5.84 16.11
CA THR A 82 -3.68 -6.66 15.34
C THR A 82 -2.95 -7.67 16.24
N VAL A 83 -2.49 -7.23 17.43
CA VAL A 83 -1.88 -8.12 18.43
C VAL A 83 -2.84 -9.22 18.84
N GLN A 84 -4.09 -8.88 19.19
CA GLN A 84 -5.11 -9.86 19.60
C GLN A 84 -5.47 -10.83 18.49
N PHE A 85 -5.58 -10.35 17.25
CA PHE A 85 -5.83 -11.20 16.09
C PHE A 85 -4.73 -12.25 15.91
N LEU A 86 -3.47 -11.85 15.95
CA LEU A 86 -2.34 -12.78 15.84
C LEU A 86 -2.28 -13.74 17.03
N ALA A 87 -2.53 -13.27 18.27
CA ALA A 87 -2.52 -14.08 19.47
C ALA A 87 -3.58 -15.18 19.43
N LYS A 88 -4.79 -14.90 18.94
CA LYS A 88 -5.84 -15.90 18.72
C LYS A 88 -5.41 -17.01 17.76
N GLY A 89 -4.56 -16.70 16.79
CA GLY A 89 -4.04 -17.65 15.80
C GLY A 89 -2.72 -18.30 16.16
N ARG A 90 -2.11 -17.97 17.31
CA ARG A 90 -0.73 -18.37 17.64
C ARG A 90 -0.48 -19.86 17.52
N GLU A 91 -1.40 -20.69 18.01
CA GLU A 91 -1.28 -22.15 17.94
C GLU A 91 -1.30 -22.65 16.48
N ASN A 92 -2.16 -22.08 15.64
CA ASN A 92 -2.20 -22.41 14.21
C ASN A 92 -0.87 -22.02 13.49
N TYR A 93 -0.27 -20.92 13.88
CA TYR A 93 1.06 -20.52 13.35
C TYR A 93 2.15 -21.51 13.77
N LEU A 94 2.16 -21.93 15.04
CA LEU A 94 3.12 -22.95 15.54
C LEU A 94 2.96 -24.28 14.80
N GLN A 95 1.74 -24.65 14.40
CA GLN A 95 1.45 -25.86 13.63
C GLN A 95 1.64 -25.70 12.12
N GLY A 96 2.10 -24.55 11.63
CA GLY A 96 2.29 -24.28 10.21
C GLY A 96 1.01 -24.05 9.40
N LYS A 97 -0.16 -23.94 10.07
CA LYS A 97 -1.48 -23.76 9.42
C LYS A 97 -1.79 -22.30 9.08
N GLY A 98 -1.31 -21.35 9.92
CA GLY A 98 -1.62 -19.94 9.78
C GLY A 98 -3.07 -19.58 10.06
N GLN A 99 -3.47 -18.37 9.65
CA GLN A 99 -4.84 -17.86 9.69
C GLN A 99 -5.35 -17.56 8.27
N GLY A 100 -6.62 -17.19 8.13
CA GLY A 100 -7.20 -16.80 6.83
C GLY A 100 -6.36 -15.73 6.13
N GLY A 101 -6.16 -15.86 4.81
CA GLY A 101 -5.25 -15.02 4.04
C GLY A 101 -3.77 -15.44 4.09
N HIS A 102 -3.43 -16.45 4.91
CA HIS A 102 -2.11 -17.09 4.98
C HIS A 102 -0.95 -16.08 5.06
N ALA A 103 0.05 -16.20 4.17
CA ALA A 103 1.24 -15.34 4.18
C ALA A 103 0.93 -13.86 3.97
N PHE A 104 -0.09 -13.51 3.16
CA PHE A 104 -0.49 -12.13 2.95
C PHE A 104 -0.98 -11.47 4.26
N THR A 105 -1.89 -12.14 4.96
CA THR A 105 -2.40 -11.65 6.26
C THR A 105 -1.30 -11.64 7.33
N ALA A 106 -0.52 -12.72 7.45
CA ALA A 106 0.56 -12.81 8.43
C ALA A 106 1.61 -11.72 8.23
N GLY A 107 2.09 -11.55 6.99
CA GLY A 107 3.08 -10.53 6.65
C GLY A 107 2.56 -9.11 6.84
N SER A 108 1.33 -8.81 6.37
CA SER A 108 0.77 -7.47 6.53
C SER A 108 0.48 -7.13 8.00
N ALA A 109 0.08 -8.09 8.83
CA ALA A 109 -0.12 -7.88 10.26
C ALA A 109 1.22 -7.59 11.00
N LEU A 110 2.27 -8.35 10.72
CA LEU A 110 3.61 -8.05 11.26
C LEU A 110 4.12 -6.69 10.79
N TRP A 111 3.93 -6.36 9.53
CA TRP A 111 4.28 -5.05 8.97
C TRP A 111 3.53 -3.91 9.67
N THR A 112 2.23 -4.09 9.94
CA THR A 112 1.41 -3.14 10.70
C THR A 112 1.97 -2.88 12.10
N LEU A 113 2.31 -3.94 12.83
CA LEU A 113 2.90 -3.83 14.17
C LEU A 113 4.25 -3.12 14.14
N LYS A 114 5.07 -3.41 13.14
CA LYS A 114 6.36 -2.74 12.93
C LYS A 114 6.20 -1.24 12.66
N LEU A 115 5.25 -0.85 11.81
CA LEU A 115 4.92 0.56 11.54
C LEU A 115 4.48 1.29 12.82
N GLY A 116 3.71 0.61 13.68
CA GLY A 116 3.28 1.14 14.97
C GLY A 116 4.35 1.11 16.07
N GLY A 117 5.58 0.67 15.77
CA GLY A 117 6.68 0.62 16.74
C GLY A 117 6.54 -0.47 17.81
N ARG A 118 5.72 -1.52 17.55
CA ARG A 118 5.57 -2.64 18.49
C ARG A 118 6.80 -3.54 18.48
N THR A 119 7.25 -3.92 19.65
CA THR A 119 8.35 -4.89 19.83
C THR A 119 7.89 -6.32 19.57
N ALA A 120 8.82 -7.18 19.15
CA ALA A 120 8.57 -8.61 18.97
C ALA A 120 8.23 -9.29 20.31
N ASP A 121 7.36 -10.29 20.23
CA ASP A 121 6.95 -11.15 21.33
C ASP A 121 6.81 -12.61 20.85
N ALA A 122 6.47 -13.53 21.75
CA ALA A 122 6.31 -14.94 21.43
C ALA A 122 5.23 -15.23 20.34
N THR A 123 4.27 -14.32 20.15
CA THR A 123 3.26 -14.45 19.09
C THR A 123 3.84 -14.04 17.74
N THR A 124 4.50 -12.91 17.67
CA THR A 124 5.15 -12.43 16.45
C THR A 124 6.31 -13.36 16.02
N GLU A 125 7.01 -14.00 16.97
CA GLU A 125 7.98 -15.05 16.68
C GLU A 125 7.34 -16.29 16.04
N ALA A 126 6.19 -16.74 16.53
CA ALA A 126 5.44 -17.86 15.92
C ALA A 126 4.98 -17.53 14.49
N VAL A 127 4.49 -16.30 14.25
CA VAL A 127 4.11 -15.83 12.91
C VAL A 127 5.32 -15.75 11.99
N THR A 128 6.45 -15.30 12.49
CA THR A 128 7.73 -15.23 11.76
C THR A 128 8.20 -16.63 11.35
N ALA A 129 8.19 -17.60 12.28
CA ALA A 129 8.52 -19.00 11.99
C ALA A 129 7.59 -19.62 10.94
N TYR A 130 6.28 -19.32 11.02
CA TYR A 130 5.31 -19.73 10.00
C TYR A 130 5.66 -19.16 8.62
N LEU A 131 5.95 -17.86 8.50
CA LEU A 131 6.32 -17.25 7.22
C LEU A 131 7.58 -17.87 6.62
N ILE A 132 8.59 -18.22 7.44
CA ILE A 132 9.80 -18.89 6.96
C ILE A 132 9.47 -20.25 6.34
N GLY A 133 8.58 -21.04 6.96
CA GLY A 133 8.24 -22.38 6.51
C GLY A 133 7.15 -22.46 5.43
N HIS A 134 6.25 -21.47 5.38
CA HIS A 134 5.08 -21.50 4.50
C HIS A 134 5.44 -21.29 3.03
N GLN A 135 4.95 -22.17 2.13
CA GLN A 135 5.20 -22.11 0.67
C GLN A 135 6.70 -22.09 0.32
N LYS A 136 7.53 -22.77 1.10
CA LYS A 136 8.98 -22.76 0.93
C LYS A 136 9.40 -23.29 -0.45
N GLU A 137 8.69 -24.26 -0.98
CA GLU A 137 8.90 -24.90 -2.29
C GLU A 137 8.65 -23.95 -3.48
N LEU A 138 7.89 -22.87 -3.28
CA LEU A 138 7.61 -21.89 -4.32
C LEU A 138 8.70 -20.83 -4.46
N HIS A 139 9.62 -20.73 -3.50
CA HIS A 139 10.64 -19.67 -3.40
C HIS A 139 10.07 -18.24 -3.23
N HIS A 140 8.76 -18.09 -3.16
CA HIS A 140 8.04 -16.84 -2.92
C HIS A 140 6.78 -17.11 -2.08
N TRP A 141 5.97 -16.09 -1.82
CA TRP A 141 4.66 -16.23 -1.18
C TRP A 141 3.57 -15.76 -2.14
N LYS A 142 2.42 -16.42 -2.10
CA LYS A 142 1.24 -16.02 -2.86
C LYS A 142 0.00 -15.99 -1.96
N PRO A 143 -0.98 -15.11 -2.26
CA PRO A 143 -2.24 -15.12 -1.55
C PRO A 143 -3.06 -16.38 -1.87
N PRO A 144 -3.92 -16.86 -0.97
CA PRO A 144 -4.78 -18.02 -1.20
C PRO A 144 -6.00 -17.72 -2.08
N SER A 145 -6.28 -16.44 -2.32
CA SER A 145 -7.46 -15.96 -3.04
C SER A 145 -7.08 -14.93 -4.09
N ILE A 146 -7.94 -14.78 -5.11
CA ILE A 146 -7.79 -13.78 -6.17
C ILE A 146 -8.80 -12.68 -5.91
N ARG A 147 -8.34 -11.57 -5.33
CA ARG A 147 -9.15 -10.37 -5.03
C ARG A 147 -8.45 -9.12 -5.55
N PRO A 148 -8.53 -8.87 -6.87
CA PRO A 148 -7.83 -7.75 -7.48
C PRO A 148 -8.38 -6.39 -6.96
N PRO A 149 -7.50 -5.39 -6.91
CA PRO A 149 -6.07 -5.46 -7.20
C PRO A 149 -5.21 -5.94 -6.02
N SER A 150 -5.65 -5.79 -4.78
CA SER A 150 -4.78 -5.82 -3.59
C SER A 150 -4.36 -7.21 -3.10
N GLU A 151 -5.16 -8.25 -3.37
CA GLU A 151 -4.90 -9.62 -2.89
C GLU A 151 -4.89 -10.63 -4.04
N GLU A 152 -4.25 -10.30 -5.14
CA GLU A 152 -4.12 -11.14 -6.32
C GLU A 152 -2.66 -11.47 -6.60
N SER A 153 -1.78 -10.51 -6.39
CA SER A 153 -0.39 -10.58 -6.79
C SER A 153 0.48 -11.39 -5.82
N PRO A 154 1.27 -12.35 -6.32
CA PRO A 154 2.30 -12.98 -5.50
C PRO A 154 3.40 -11.99 -5.07
N PHE A 155 3.60 -10.89 -5.81
CA PHE A 155 4.57 -9.86 -5.44
C PHE A 155 4.18 -9.12 -4.17
N SER A 156 2.88 -8.81 -3.98
CA SER A 156 2.42 -8.14 -2.75
C SER A 156 2.54 -9.05 -1.53
N ALA A 157 2.16 -10.32 -1.63
CA ALA A 157 2.35 -11.29 -0.54
C ALA A 157 3.84 -11.49 -0.22
N THR A 158 4.70 -11.54 -1.24
CA THR A 158 6.15 -11.66 -1.07
C THR A 158 6.74 -10.41 -0.42
N PHE A 159 6.30 -9.21 -0.81
CA PHE A 159 6.73 -7.96 -0.19
C PHE A 159 6.44 -7.93 1.33
N PHE A 160 5.20 -8.21 1.74
CA PHE A 160 4.84 -8.19 3.15
C PHE A 160 5.62 -9.23 3.96
N ALA A 161 5.84 -10.42 3.41
CA ALA A 161 6.66 -11.44 4.06
C ALA A 161 8.13 -11.02 4.16
N LEU A 162 8.74 -10.51 3.08
CA LEU A 162 10.13 -10.03 3.07
C LEU A 162 10.34 -8.90 4.07
N GLU A 163 9.44 -7.88 4.06
CA GLU A 163 9.55 -6.73 4.95
C GLU A 163 9.46 -7.13 6.42
N SER A 164 8.70 -8.17 6.71
CA SER A 164 8.59 -8.73 8.06
C SER A 164 9.80 -9.58 8.46
N LEU A 165 10.48 -10.20 7.51
CA LEU A 165 11.57 -11.16 7.76
C LEU A 165 12.98 -10.56 7.60
N ARG A 166 13.13 -9.38 6.99
CA ARG A 166 14.44 -8.85 6.55
C ARG A 166 15.50 -8.70 7.65
N SER A 167 15.09 -8.58 8.92
CA SER A 167 16.00 -8.47 10.08
C SER A 167 16.12 -9.77 10.88
N ILE A 168 15.57 -10.88 10.36
CA ILE A 168 15.53 -12.17 11.07
C ILE A 168 16.63 -13.09 10.53
N PRO A 169 17.67 -13.40 11.32
CA PRO A 169 18.80 -14.24 10.86
C PRO A 169 18.37 -15.62 10.35
N ALA A 170 17.38 -16.24 10.99
CA ALA A 170 16.85 -17.55 10.61
C ALA A 170 16.16 -17.54 9.23
N ALA A 171 15.82 -16.37 8.68
CA ALA A 171 15.18 -16.22 7.38
C ALA A 171 16.16 -16.08 6.20
N THR A 172 17.49 -16.00 6.44
CA THR A 172 18.50 -15.65 5.43
C THR A 172 18.35 -16.45 4.12
N GLN A 173 18.23 -17.78 4.20
CA GLN A 173 18.05 -18.62 2.99
C GLN A 173 16.73 -18.33 2.30
N ARG A 174 15.65 -18.18 3.06
CA ARG A 174 14.30 -17.89 2.52
C ARG A 174 14.22 -16.53 1.81
N LEU A 175 14.94 -15.54 2.36
CA LEU A 175 15.08 -14.21 1.74
C LEU A 175 15.90 -14.28 0.44
N ALA A 176 16.97 -15.07 0.41
CA ALA A 176 17.78 -15.28 -0.80
C ALA A 176 16.98 -15.98 -1.92
N ASP A 177 16.14 -16.95 -1.57
CA ASP A 177 15.27 -17.63 -2.54
C ASP A 177 14.22 -16.67 -3.12
N ALA A 178 13.56 -15.89 -2.27
CA ALA A 178 12.58 -14.89 -2.69
C ALA A 178 13.21 -13.78 -3.54
N ARG A 179 14.42 -13.35 -3.21
CA ARG A 179 15.17 -12.38 -4.01
C ARG A 179 15.40 -12.89 -5.42
N ARG A 180 15.89 -14.13 -5.59
CA ARG A 180 16.10 -14.74 -6.92
C ARG A 180 14.81 -14.83 -7.73
N TRP A 181 13.70 -15.21 -7.07
CA TRP A 181 12.40 -15.23 -7.72
C TRP A 181 11.97 -13.85 -8.23
N LEU A 182 12.13 -12.79 -7.40
CA LEU A 182 11.83 -11.40 -7.77
C LEU A 182 12.65 -10.90 -8.95
N GLU A 183 13.95 -11.26 -9.00
CA GLU A 183 14.86 -10.87 -10.08
C GLU A 183 14.46 -11.51 -11.40
N GLN A 184 13.98 -12.75 -11.39
CA GLN A 184 13.69 -13.56 -12.58
C GLN A 184 12.23 -13.45 -13.07
N THR A 185 11.30 -13.04 -12.21
CA THR A 185 9.87 -13.07 -12.57
C THR A 185 9.43 -11.70 -13.11
N PRO A 186 8.90 -11.65 -14.34
CA PRO A 186 8.40 -10.40 -14.92
C PRO A 186 7.08 -9.98 -14.27
N ALA A 187 6.91 -8.67 -14.03
CA ALA A 187 5.66 -8.07 -13.57
C ALA A 187 4.73 -7.81 -14.75
N GLN A 188 3.44 -8.06 -14.60
CA GLN A 188 2.43 -7.89 -15.65
C GLN A 188 1.49 -6.73 -15.40
N THR A 189 0.96 -6.62 -14.18
CA THR A 189 0.02 -5.58 -13.77
C THR A 189 0.75 -4.43 -13.06
N THR A 190 0.06 -3.32 -12.82
CA THR A 190 0.62 -2.23 -11.99
C THR A 190 0.87 -2.70 -10.56
N GLU A 191 -0.02 -3.53 -9.99
CA GLU A 191 0.19 -4.17 -8.69
C GLU A 191 1.49 -4.97 -8.64
N ASP A 192 1.75 -5.80 -9.66
CA ASP A 192 3.00 -6.57 -9.74
C ASP A 192 4.22 -5.65 -9.82
N ARG A 193 4.19 -4.60 -10.65
CA ARG A 193 5.32 -3.65 -10.79
C ARG A 193 5.62 -2.93 -9.49
N VAL A 194 4.58 -2.43 -8.83
CA VAL A 194 4.68 -1.72 -7.53
C VAL A 194 5.33 -2.62 -6.48
N PHE A 195 4.78 -3.80 -6.26
CA PHE A 195 5.26 -4.66 -5.20
C PHE A 195 6.53 -5.41 -5.56
N ARG A 196 6.82 -5.67 -6.85
CA ARG A 196 8.13 -6.16 -7.29
C ARG A 196 9.23 -5.13 -6.98
N LEU A 197 9.00 -3.86 -7.33
CA LEU A 197 9.94 -2.77 -7.02
C LEU A 197 10.22 -2.71 -5.51
N TRP A 198 9.18 -2.68 -4.72
CA TRP A 198 9.30 -2.52 -3.28
C TRP A 198 9.91 -3.75 -2.61
N ALA A 199 9.57 -4.96 -3.07
CA ALA A 199 10.15 -6.21 -2.58
C ALA A 199 11.63 -6.38 -2.95
N LEU A 200 12.07 -5.97 -4.15
CA LEU A 200 13.48 -5.94 -4.54
C LEU A 200 14.28 -4.99 -3.63
N HIS A 201 13.74 -3.79 -3.38
CA HIS A 201 14.34 -2.84 -2.44
C HIS A 201 14.44 -3.44 -1.01
N ALA A 202 13.37 -4.06 -0.50
CA ALA A 202 13.36 -4.71 0.81
C ALA A 202 14.37 -5.88 0.89
N ALA A 203 14.58 -6.59 -0.21
CA ALA A 203 15.57 -7.66 -0.35
C ALA A 203 17.01 -7.14 -0.59
N GLN A 204 17.23 -5.83 -0.57
CA GLN A 204 18.52 -5.20 -0.87
C GLN A 204 19.10 -5.61 -2.23
N SER A 205 18.22 -5.78 -3.22
CA SER A 205 18.59 -6.05 -4.63
C SER A 205 18.51 -4.80 -5.47
N ASP A 206 19.19 -4.80 -6.64
CA ASP A 206 19.02 -3.71 -7.60
C ASP A 206 17.56 -3.64 -8.07
N SER A 207 16.95 -2.50 -7.83
CA SER A 207 15.55 -2.22 -8.19
C SER A 207 15.41 -1.18 -9.31
N THR A 208 16.52 -0.73 -9.91
CA THR A 208 16.55 0.34 -10.91
C THR A 208 15.69 0.04 -12.13
N THR A 209 15.78 -1.19 -12.66
CA THR A 209 14.96 -1.60 -13.80
C THR A 209 13.48 -1.66 -13.42
N ALA A 210 13.13 -2.20 -12.24
CA ALA A 210 11.75 -2.27 -11.80
C ALA A 210 11.14 -0.86 -11.59
N ALA A 211 11.93 0.10 -11.09
CA ALA A 211 11.50 1.49 -10.96
C ALA A 211 11.23 2.12 -12.32
N ARG A 212 12.14 1.92 -13.31
CA ARG A 212 11.95 2.40 -14.68
C ARG A 212 10.71 1.80 -15.32
N ASP A 213 10.50 0.50 -15.19
CA ASP A 213 9.35 -0.20 -15.75
C ASP A 213 8.03 0.37 -15.17
N LEU A 214 8.00 0.69 -13.87
CA LEU A 214 6.83 1.32 -13.25
C LEU A 214 6.64 2.77 -13.74
N LEU A 215 7.71 3.56 -13.82
CA LEU A 215 7.65 4.94 -14.31
C LEU A 215 7.15 5.03 -15.75
N GLN A 216 7.56 4.10 -16.62
CA GLN A 216 7.12 4.05 -18.02
C GLN A 216 5.63 3.76 -18.18
N THR A 217 4.94 3.26 -17.15
CA THR A 217 3.48 3.05 -17.18
C THR A 217 2.67 4.24 -16.69
N GLN A 218 3.34 5.35 -16.29
CA GLN A 218 2.63 6.61 -16.01
C GLN A 218 1.95 7.13 -17.26
N ARG A 219 0.69 7.49 -17.15
CA ARG A 219 -0.11 7.98 -18.29
C ARG A 219 0.06 9.49 -18.50
N ASP A 220 -0.44 9.96 -19.64
CA ASP A 220 -0.40 11.38 -20.01
C ASP A 220 -1.19 12.26 -19.03
N ASP A 221 -2.24 11.71 -18.40
CA ASP A 221 -3.00 12.39 -17.35
C ASP A 221 -2.23 12.52 -16.02
N GLY A 222 -1.07 11.88 -15.90
CA GLY A 222 -0.22 11.87 -14.70
C GLY A 222 -0.50 10.74 -13.73
N GLY A 223 -1.58 9.97 -13.91
CA GLY A 223 -1.95 8.85 -13.06
C GLY A 223 -1.38 7.50 -13.53
N TRP A 224 -1.73 6.46 -12.79
CA TRP A 224 -1.52 5.05 -13.15
C TRP A 224 -2.84 4.30 -13.15
N ALA A 225 -2.96 3.31 -14.01
CA ALA A 225 -4.10 2.40 -14.05
C ALA A 225 -3.73 1.03 -13.51
N GLN A 226 -4.68 0.29 -12.95
CA GLN A 226 -4.46 -1.08 -12.47
C GLN A 226 -4.04 -2.02 -13.60
N LEU A 227 -4.68 -1.90 -14.76
CA LEU A 227 -4.40 -2.66 -15.98
C LEU A 227 -4.28 -1.70 -17.17
N GLU A 228 -3.60 -2.14 -18.22
CA GLU A 228 -3.34 -1.33 -19.41
C GLU A 228 -4.61 -0.77 -20.07
N ASN A 229 -5.69 -1.56 -20.09
CA ASN A 229 -6.97 -1.21 -20.71
C ASN A 229 -7.96 -0.48 -19.76
N MET A 230 -7.51 -0.08 -18.57
CA MET A 230 -8.33 0.68 -17.61
C MET A 230 -7.91 2.16 -17.59
N ALA A 231 -8.79 3.03 -17.12
CA ALA A 231 -8.43 4.42 -16.79
C ALA A 231 -7.53 4.47 -15.56
N SER A 232 -6.81 5.60 -15.38
CA SER A 232 -6.06 5.88 -14.16
C SER A 232 -7.02 5.91 -12.96
N ASP A 233 -6.57 5.40 -11.82
CA ASP A 233 -7.33 5.41 -10.58
C ASP A 233 -6.45 5.68 -9.35
N ALA A 234 -7.07 6.02 -8.23
CA ALA A 234 -6.36 6.45 -7.03
C ALA A 234 -5.61 5.30 -6.34
N TYR A 235 -6.05 4.04 -6.54
CA TYR A 235 -5.33 2.88 -6.01
C TYR A 235 -3.98 2.70 -6.72
N ALA A 236 -4.02 2.59 -8.06
CA ALA A 236 -2.82 2.39 -8.86
C ALA A 236 -1.87 3.59 -8.77
N THR A 237 -2.40 4.82 -8.79
CA THR A 237 -1.60 6.04 -8.70
C THR A 237 -0.96 6.17 -7.31
N GLY A 238 -1.74 5.98 -6.25
CA GLY A 238 -1.24 6.08 -4.88
C GLY A 238 -0.18 5.03 -4.55
N THR A 239 -0.42 3.76 -4.91
CA THR A 239 0.55 2.68 -4.68
C THR A 239 1.85 2.88 -5.46
N ALA A 240 1.78 3.32 -6.73
CA ALA A 240 2.95 3.62 -7.55
C ALA A 240 3.80 4.73 -6.94
N LEU A 241 3.18 5.86 -6.55
CA LEU A 241 3.88 6.98 -5.94
C LEU A 241 4.55 6.60 -4.62
N VAL A 242 3.84 5.87 -3.74
CA VAL A 242 4.40 5.43 -2.45
C VAL A 242 5.58 4.50 -2.66
N ALA A 243 5.48 3.52 -3.55
CA ALA A 243 6.57 2.59 -3.83
C ALA A 243 7.79 3.31 -4.42
N LEU A 244 7.61 4.14 -5.44
CA LEU A 244 8.69 4.91 -6.07
C LEU A 244 9.40 5.82 -5.07
N PHE A 245 8.65 6.51 -4.21
CA PHE A 245 9.23 7.40 -3.20
C PHE A 245 9.95 6.62 -2.09
N ARG A 246 9.31 5.59 -1.52
CA ARG A 246 9.85 4.79 -0.41
C ARG A 246 11.10 3.99 -0.79
N THR A 247 11.28 3.66 -2.06
CA THR A 247 12.48 3.01 -2.57
C THR A 247 13.58 3.99 -2.98
N GLY A 248 13.34 5.32 -2.86
CA GLY A 248 14.27 6.35 -3.29
C GLY A 248 14.43 6.46 -4.81
N SER A 249 13.52 5.83 -5.56
CA SER A 249 13.54 5.86 -7.03
C SER A 249 13.10 7.21 -7.61
N VAL A 250 12.33 7.96 -6.83
CA VAL A 250 11.95 9.36 -7.13
C VAL A 250 12.02 10.20 -5.86
N LYS A 251 12.22 11.49 -6.04
CA LYS A 251 12.11 12.53 -5.00
C LYS A 251 10.76 13.25 -5.11
N ALA A 252 10.44 14.03 -4.07
CA ALA A 252 9.19 14.79 -4.05
C ALA A 252 9.08 15.82 -5.18
N ASP A 253 10.20 16.39 -5.64
CA ASP A 253 10.29 17.39 -6.70
C ASP A 253 10.39 16.81 -8.12
N ASP A 254 10.50 15.48 -8.26
CA ASP A 254 10.56 14.86 -9.59
C ASP A 254 9.24 15.02 -10.37
N ALA A 255 9.36 15.37 -11.65
CA ALA A 255 8.22 15.67 -12.50
C ALA A 255 7.16 14.55 -12.55
N ALA A 256 7.58 13.28 -12.56
CA ALA A 256 6.66 12.15 -12.56
C ALA A 256 5.87 12.08 -11.24
N PHE A 257 6.54 12.31 -10.10
CA PHE A 257 5.91 12.33 -8.79
C PHE A 257 4.89 13.47 -8.69
N GLN A 258 5.28 14.68 -9.11
CA GLN A 258 4.43 15.88 -9.11
C GLN A 258 3.19 15.73 -10.00
N ARG A 259 3.30 15.11 -11.19
CA ARG A 259 2.13 14.83 -12.03
C ARG A 259 1.16 13.85 -11.33
N GLY A 260 1.68 12.82 -10.67
CA GLY A 260 0.85 11.88 -9.93
C GLY A 260 0.13 12.52 -8.74
N LEU A 261 0.81 13.39 -7.97
CA LEU A 261 0.18 14.16 -6.88
C LEU A 261 -0.93 15.08 -7.42
N SER A 262 -0.67 15.78 -8.52
CA SER A 262 -1.66 16.64 -9.18
C SER A 262 -2.88 15.84 -9.61
N TRP A 263 -2.67 14.65 -10.19
CA TRP A 263 -3.75 13.74 -10.56
C TRP A 263 -4.60 13.33 -9.33
N LEU A 264 -3.96 12.94 -8.22
CA LEU A 264 -4.67 12.56 -7.00
C LEU A 264 -5.52 13.71 -6.45
N MET A 265 -4.98 14.93 -6.38
CA MET A 265 -5.72 16.08 -5.88
C MET A 265 -6.89 16.49 -6.80
N GLN A 266 -6.71 16.43 -8.12
CA GLN A 266 -7.77 16.74 -9.09
C GLN A 266 -8.91 15.72 -9.09
N ASN A 267 -8.63 14.47 -8.72
CA ASN A 267 -9.60 13.38 -8.69
C ASN A 267 -10.12 13.05 -7.28
N GLN A 268 -9.78 13.88 -6.27
CA GLN A 268 -10.35 13.78 -4.94
C GLN A 268 -11.77 14.36 -4.94
N HIS A 269 -12.74 13.60 -4.42
CA HIS A 269 -14.10 14.08 -4.24
C HIS A 269 -14.17 15.21 -3.19
N ALA A 270 -15.24 15.99 -3.24
CA ALA A 270 -15.43 17.12 -2.32
C ALA A 270 -15.44 16.70 -0.84
N ASP A 271 -15.90 15.48 -0.54
CA ASP A 271 -15.90 14.87 0.79
C ASP A 271 -14.53 14.35 1.25
N GLY A 272 -13.51 14.39 0.39
CA GLY A 272 -12.15 13.91 0.67
C GLY A 272 -11.89 12.46 0.29
N SER A 273 -12.87 11.76 -0.27
CA SER A 273 -12.72 10.38 -0.73
C SER A 273 -12.17 10.28 -2.15
N TRP A 274 -11.76 9.07 -2.52
CA TRP A 274 -11.55 8.62 -3.91
C TRP A 274 -12.41 7.39 -4.15
N HIS A 275 -13.11 7.36 -5.29
CA HIS A 275 -13.87 6.19 -5.71
C HIS A 275 -13.02 5.30 -6.60
N VAL A 276 -12.89 4.04 -6.22
CA VAL A 276 -12.31 2.98 -7.05
C VAL A 276 -13.31 1.85 -7.15
N VAL A 277 -13.62 1.43 -8.37
CA VAL A 277 -14.57 0.34 -8.61
C VAL A 277 -13.91 -1.00 -8.29
N SER A 278 -14.58 -1.81 -7.48
CA SER A 278 -14.08 -3.12 -7.08
C SER A 278 -14.09 -4.10 -8.27
N ARG A 279 -12.95 -4.76 -8.50
CA ARG A 279 -12.81 -5.87 -9.45
C ARG A 279 -12.93 -7.23 -8.76
N ALA A 280 -12.90 -7.24 -7.41
CA ALA A 280 -13.02 -8.46 -6.64
C ALA A 280 -14.47 -8.97 -6.63
N LYS A 281 -14.63 -10.30 -6.77
CA LYS A 281 -15.95 -10.93 -6.58
C LYS A 281 -16.28 -10.94 -5.08
N PRO A 282 -17.55 -10.66 -4.69
CA PRO A 282 -17.98 -10.82 -3.30
C PRO A 282 -17.74 -12.27 -2.83
N PHE A 283 -17.11 -12.44 -1.65
CA PHE A 283 -16.82 -13.76 -1.08
C PHE A 283 -17.30 -13.89 0.37
N GLN A 284 -17.79 -12.81 0.95
CA GLN A 284 -18.25 -12.76 2.33
C GLN A 284 -19.48 -11.85 2.44
N LYS A 285 -20.18 -11.95 3.56
CA LYS A 285 -21.30 -11.08 3.86
C LYS A 285 -20.84 -9.63 3.88
N TYR A 286 -21.59 -8.76 3.18
CA TYR A 286 -21.36 -7.33 3.19
C TYR A 286 -21.55 -6.77 4.60
N PHE A 287 -20.73 -5.81 4.98
CA PHE A 287 -20.90 -4.96 6.14
C PHE A 287 -20.61 -3.51 5.75
N GLU A 288 -21.17 -2.56 6.48
CA GLU A 288 -20.94 -1.13 6.26
C GLU A 288 -19.75 -0.67 7.08
N SER A 289 -18.69 -0.20 6.42
CA SER A 289 -17.49 0.31 7.08
C SER A 289 -17.53 1.81 7.36
N GLY A 290 -18.60 2.48 6.94
CA GLY A 290 -18.72 3.94 7.05
C GLY A 290 -17.83 4.73 6.08
N TYR A 291 -17.06 4.05 5.20
CA TYR A 291 -16.38 4.71 4.07
C TYR A 291 -17.37 4.90 2.91
N PRO A 292 -17.31 6.03 2.15
CA PRO A 292 -18.17 6.24 1.00
C PRO A 292 -18.06 5.13 -0.07
N HIS A 293 -18.99 5.16 -1.03
CA HIS A 293 -19.03 4.35 -2.26
C HIS A 293 -19.60 2.93 -2.12
N GLY A 294 -20.41 2.65 -1.09
CA GLY A 294 -21.21 1.44 -0.97
C GLY A 294 -20.39 0.15 -1.14
N LYS A 295 -20.73 -0.71 -2.11
CA LYS A 295 -20.03 -1.97 -2.36
C LYS A 295 -18.54 -1.81 -2.72
N ASP A 296 -18.13 -0.64 -3.17
CA ASP A 296 -16.75 -0.31 -3.54
C ASP A 296 -15.95 0.28 -2.37
N GLN A 297 -16.57 0.44 -1.18
CA GLN A 297 -15.95 1.05 -0.01
C GLN A 297 -14.61 0.42 0.39
N PHE A 298 -14.46 -0.90 0.25
CA PHE A 298 -13.25 -1.62 0.67
C PHE A 298 -12.03 -1.27 -0.18
N ILE A 299 -12.20 -1.21 -1.49
CA ILE A 299 -11.11 -0.80 -2.39
C ILE A 299 -10.91 0.73 -2.37
N SER A 300 -11.98 1.49 -2.15
CA SER A 300 -11.93 2.94 -2.09
C SER A 300 -11.18 3.44 -0.84
N ILE A 301 -11.38 2.82 0.35
CA ILE A 301 -10.55 3.16 1.52
C ILE A 301 -9.09 2.72 1.32
N THR A 302 -8.86 1.57 0.67
CA THR A 302 -7.51 1.14 0.32
C THR A 302 -6.81 2.19 -0.54
N ALA A 303 -7.49 2.66 -1.58
CA ALA A 303 -7.01 3.72 -2.46
C ALA A 303 -6.76 5.03 -1.70
N ALA A 304 -7.68 5.40 -0.80
CA ALA A 304 -7.53 6.60 0.03
C ALA A 304 -6.31 6.53 0.95
N CYS A 305 -6.03 5.38 1.57
CA CYS A 305 -4.83 5.21 2.39
C CYS A 305 -3.55 5.41 1.54
N TRP A 306 -3.49 4.81 0.35
CA TRP A 306 -2.35 4.97 -0.54
C TRP A 306 -2.22 6.40 -1.07
N ALA A 307 -3.32 7.00 -1.56
CA ALA A 307 -3.34 8.36 -2.08
C ALA A 307 -2.95 9.39 -1.00
N THR A 308 -3.53 9.28 0.19
CA THR A 308 -3.21 10.15 1.32
C THR A 308 -1.74 9.99 1.74
N THR A 309 -1.23 8.75 1.78
CA THR A 309 0.19 8.51 2.09
C THR A 309 1.10 9.12 1.02
N ALA A 310 0.77 8.99 -0.27
CA ALA A 310 1.53 9.63 -1.34
C ALA A 310 1.59 11.15 -1.19
N LEU A 311 0.46 11.80 -0.87
CA LEU A 311 0.39 13.24 -0.59
C LEU A 311 1.23 13.61 0.63
N LEU A 312 1.16 12.83 1.71
CA LEU A 312 1.94 13.04 2.93
C LEU A 312 3.46 12.96 2.68
N LEU A 313 3.90 12.04 1.81
CA LEU A 313 5.32 11.88 1.49
C LEU A 313 5.92 13.07 0.75
N ALA A 314 5.11 13.92 0.13
CA ALA A 314 5.55 15.19 -0.48
C ALA A 314 5.81 16.29 0.55
N LEU A 315 5.34 16.15 1.79
CA LEU A 315 5.49 17.13 2.85
C LEU A 315 6.77 16.88 3.67
N PRO A 316 7.36 17.93 4.26
CA PRO A 316 8.51 17.77 5.13
C PRO A 316 8.14 16.99 6.40
N VAL A 317 9.11 16.23 6.93
CA VAL A 317 9.01 15.62 8.27
C VAL A 317 9.12 16.75 9.29
N VAL A 318 8.20 16.75 10.27
CA VAL A 318 8.33 17.67 11.41
C VAL A 318 9.17 17.01 12.50
N PRO A 319 9.96 17.82 13.22
CA PRO A 319 10.82 17.33 14.31
C PRO A 319 10.06 16.63 15.44
#